data_2f95ac0f6db43ab695e69fbf8cf02625
#
_entry.id   2f95ac0f6db43ab695e69fbf8cf02625
#
_cell.length_a   1.000
_cell.length_b   1.000
_cell.length_c   1.000
_cell.angle_alpha   90.00
_cell.angle_beta   90.00
_cell.angle_gamma   90.00
#
_symmetry.space_group_name_H-M   'P 1'
#
loop_
_entity.id
_entity.type
_entity.pdbx_description
1 polymer ?
#
loop_
_entity_poly.entity_id
_entity_poly.type
_entity_poly.pdbx_seq_one_letter_code
_entity_poly.pdbx_strand_id
1 'polypeptide(L)'
;MTDQEIIALWEAGQQERAFNEIVRNYSERLYWHVRRFVCSHEDTDDLLQEIFSKIWAALPSFRGEAQLFAWLYRIATNETLNYLRKQKVRASLRFQSLDAAMERRIDEDPYFNGTEAQRLLTKAIARLPEKQRIVFSLRYYEEMKYEDIAAITGTSVGALKASYHIAYEKLKAEFQDLV
;
A
#
# COMPACT_ATOMS: atom_id res chain seq x y z
N MET A 1 21.05 -5.69 -3.80
CA MET A 1 20.89 -7.18 -3.93
C MET A 1 19.58 -7.47 -4.63
N THR A 2 19.56 -8.41 -5.56
CA THR A 2 18.34 -8.82 -6.27
C THR A 2 17.48 -9.73 -5.40
N ASP A 3 16.20 -9.85 -5.73
CA ASP A 3 15.29 -10.75 -5.02
C ASP A 3 15.75 -12.20 -5.03
N GLN A 4 16.33 -12.64 -6.15
CA GLN A 4 16.89 -14.00 -6.27
C GLN A 4 18.07 -14.23 -5.34
N GLU A 5 18.95 -13.25 -5.20
CA GLU A 5 20.09 -13.32 -4.27
C GLU A 5 19.61 -13.34 -2.81
N ILE A 6 18.56 -12.60 -2.48
CA ILE A 6 17.94 -12.62 -1.14
C ILE A 6 17.33 -13.99 -0.83
N ILE A 7 16.62 -14.57 -1.80
CA ILE A 7 16.03 -15.91 -1.66
C ILE A 7 17.15 -16.94 -1.47
N ALA A 8 18.22 -16.86 -2.26
CA ALA A 8 19.37 -17.76 -2.13
C ALA A 8 20.04 -17.67 -0.74
N LEU A 9 20.17 -16.49 -0.16
CA LEU A 9 20.64 -16.32 1.21
C LEU A 9 19.71 -17.01 2.23
N TRP A 10 18.42 -16.89 2.06
CA TRP A 10 17.44 -17.54 2.92
C TRP A 10 17.57 -19.07 2.85
N GLU A 11 17.63 -19.62 1.64
CA GLU A 11 17.78 -21.06 1.39
C GLU A 11 19.11 -21.61 1.92
N ALA A 12 20.17 -20.80 1.92
CA ALA A 12 21.46 -21.12 2.50
C ALA A 12 21.52 -21.04 4.04
N GLY A 13 20.37 -20.78 4.71
CA GLY A 13 20.27 -20.67 6.16
C GLY A 13 20.77 -19.34 6.74
N GLN A 14 21.11 -18.35 5.92
CA GLN A 14 21.52 -17.01 6.34
C GLN A 14 20.30 -16.08 6.55
N GLN A 15 19.43 -16.50 7.43
CA GLN A 15 18.09 -15.91 7.60
C GLN A 15 18.12 -14.44 7.99
N GLU A 16 18.92 -14.07 8.99
CA GLU A 16 19.05 -12.68 9.42
C GLU A 16 19.59 -11.77 8.32
N ARG A 17 20.56 -12.26 7.57
CA ARG A 17 21.13 -11.51 6.46
C ARG A 17 20.13 -11.31 5.32
N ALA A 18 19.40 -12.35 4.97
CA ALA A 18 18.33 -12.27 3.97
C ALA A 18 17.26 -11.26 4.39
N PHE A 19 16.83 -11.31 5.65
CA PHE A 19 15.83 -10.37 6.17
C PHE A 19 16.35 -8.93 6.20
N ASN A 20 17.59 -8.70 6.61
CA ASN A 20 18.19 -7.37 6.59
C ASN A 20 18.24 -6.79 5.17
N GLU A 21 18.48 -7.62 4.16
CA GLU A 21 18.43 -7.17 2.75
C GLU A 21 17.00 -6.89 2.28
N ILE A 22 16.00 -7.64 2.75
CA ILE A 22 14.59 -7.32 2.52
C ILE A 22 14.26 -5.94 3.10
N VAL A 23 14.62 -5.70 4.35
CA VAL A 23 14.38 -4.39 5.00
C VAL A 23 15.07 -3.28 4.22
N ARG A 24 16.34 -3.48 3.86
CA ARG A 24 17.13 -2.48 3.11
C ARG A 24 16.52 -2.13 1.75
N ASN A 25 16.05 -3.12 1.01
CA ASN A 25 15.54 -2.94 -0.35
C ASN A 25 14.10 -2.45 -0.38
N TYR A 26 13.29 -2.77 0.63
CA TYR A 26 11.85 -2.59 0.59
C TYR A 26 11.28 -1.61 1.60
N SER A 27 12.02 -1.19 2.63
CA SER A 27 11.48 -0.32 3.69
C SER A 27 10.92 0.98 3.14
N GLU A 28 11.63 1.68 2.28
CA GLU A 28 11.17 2.94 1.70
C GLU A 28 9.95 2.74 0.80
N ARG A 29 9.98 1.72 -0.07
CA ARG A 29 8.87 1.41 -0.98
C ARG A 29 7.61 1.02 -0.23
N LEU A 30 7.73 0.15 0.76
CA LEU A 30 6.60 -0.26 1.61
C LEU A 30 6.10 0.89 2.49
N TYR A 31 7.01 1.74 2.99
CA TYR A 31 6.62 2.95 3.71
C TYR A 31 5.68 3.81 2.87
N TRP A 32 6.06 4.17 1.65
CA TRP A 32 5.23 5.01 0.79
C TRP A 32 3.94 4.33 0.35
N HIS A 33 3.99 3.01 0.12
CA HIS A 33 2.78 2.25 -0.15
C HIS A 33 1.78 2.33 1.01
N VAL A 34 2.21 2.06 2.23
CA VAL A 34 1.37 2.15 3.44
C VAL A 34 0.92 3.58 3.70
N ARG A 35 1.83 4.54 3.57
CA ARG A 35 1.60 5.96 3.82
C ARG A 35 0.46 6.55 3.01
N ARG A 36 0.32 6.14 1.75
CA ARG A 36 -0.77 6.58 0.87
C ARG A 36 -2.16 6.14 1.34
N PHE A 37 -2.23 5.07 2.11
CA PHE A 37 -3.49 4.58 2.67
C PHE A 37 -3.76 5.12 4.08
N VAL A 38 -2.74 5.20 4.90
CA VAL A 38 -2.86 5.56 6.32
C VAL A 38 -2.92 7.08 6.53
N CYS A 39 -2.23 7.84 5.68
CA CYS A 39 -2.19 9.30 5.70
C CYS A 39 -1.65 9.91 7.01
N SER A 40 -0.88 9.14 7.78
CA SER A 40 -0.22 9.55 9.03
C SER A 40 1.18 8.97 9.09
N HIS A 41 2.18 9.81 9.36
CA HIS A 41 3.57 9.36 9.46
C HIS A 41 3.76 8.39 10.63
N GLU A 42 3.30 8.76 11.82
CA GLU A 42 3.45 7.94 13.04
C GLU A 42 2.75 6.58 12.90
N ASP A 43 1.51 6.57 12.43
CA ASP A 43 0.77 5.33 12.24
C ASP A 43 1.39 4.46 11.13
N THR A 44 1.98 5.08 10.11
CA THR A 44 2.70 4.36 9.05
C THR A 44 3.94 3.68 9.60
N ASP A 45 4.75 4.36 10.41
CA ASP A 45 5.95 3.79 11.02
C ASP A 45 5.59 2.61 11.93
N ASP A 46 4.57 2.77 12.78
CA ASP A 46 4.10 1.70 13.67
C ASP A 46 3.60 0.49 12.87
N LEU A 47 2.79 0.73 11.85
CA LEU A 47 2.26 -0.33 11.00
C LEU A 47 3.36 -1.02 10.19
N LEU A 48 4.36 -0.27 9.72
CA LEU A 48 5.49 -0.83 8.98
C LEU A 48 6.33 -1.78 9.86
N GLN A 49 6.52 -1.46 11.14
CA GLN A 49 7.17 -2.35 12.10
C GLN A 49 6.38 -3.67 12.26
N GLU A 50 5.06 -3.59 12.39
CA GLU A 50 4.19 -4.78 12.45
C GLU A 50 4.27 -5.60 11.16
N ILE A 51 4.29 -4.95 10.00
CA ILE A 51 4.44 -5.58 8.69
C ILE A 51 5.76 -6.36 8.62
N PHE A 52 6.89 -5.74 8.97
CA PHE A 52 8.18 -6.43 8.95
C PHE A 52 8.27 -7.58 9.96
N SER A 53 7.64 -7.45 11.13
CA SER A 53 7.51 -8.56 12.10
C SER A 53 6.74 -9.73 11.49
N LYS A 54 5.67 -9.46 10.76
CA LYS A 54 4.89 -10.51 10.06
C LYS A 54 5.65 -11.11 8.89
N ILE A 55 6.39 -10.31 8.14
CA ILE A 55 7.27 -10.80 7.07
C ILE A 55 8.29 -11.78 7.66
N TRP A 56 8.97 -11.40 8.75
CA TRP A 56 9.92 -12.28 9.44
C TRP A 56 9.29 -13.61 9.84
N ALA A 57 8.13 -13.55 10.49
CA ALA A 57 7.41 -14.74 10.95
C ALA A 57 6.91 -15.62 9.81
N ALA A 58 6.53 -15.03 8.67
CA ALA A 58 5.98 -15.74 7.51
C ALA A 58 7.06 -16.22 6.52
N LEU A 59 8.27 -15.69 6.59
CA LEU A 59 9.35 -16.00 5.65
C LEU A 59 9.70 -17.50 5.57
N PRO A 60 9.67 -18.29 6.67
CA PRO A 60 9.85 -19.74 6.59
C PRO A 60 8.82 -20.47 5.73
N SER A 61 7.64 -19.88 5.51
CA SER A 61 6.58 -20.45 4.66
C SER A 61 6.66 -20.01 3.19
N PHE A 62 7.53 -19.07 2.87
CA PHE A 62 7.73 -18.61 1.49
C PHE A 62 8.33 -19.72 0.64
N ARG A 63 7.63 -20.16 -0.41
CA ARG A 63 8.01 -21.30 -1.27
C ARG A 63 8.58 -20.88 -2.62
N GLY A 64 8.69 -19.57 -2.91
CA GLY A 64 9.13 -19.09 -4.20
C GLY A 64 8.11 -19.24 -5.34
N GLU A 65 6.87 -19.62 -5.03
CA GLU A 65 5.78 -19.74 -6.02
C GLU A 65 5.35 -18.39 -6.59
N ALA A 66 5.52 -17.33 -5.81
CA ALA A 66 5.32 -15.95 -6.22
C ALA A 66 6.65 -15.19 -6.20
N GLN A 67 6.75 -14.12 -6.94
CA GLN A 67 7.89 -13.20 -6.85
C GLN A 67 7.96 -12.59 -5.46
N LEU A 68 9.15 -12.42 -4.90
CA LEU A 68 9.35 -11.92 -3.54
C LEU A 68 8.64 -10.57 -3.33
N PHE A 69 8.80 -9.62 -4.25
CA PHE A 69 8.13 -8.32 -4.11
C PHE A 69 6.60 -8.44 -4.05
N ALA A 70 5.99 -9.28 -4.87
CA ALA A 70 4.54 -9.47 -4.86
C ALA A 70 4.06 -10.08 -3.54
N TRP A 71 4.82 -11.01 -2.98
CA TRP A 71 4.54 -11.62 -1.68
C TRP A 71 4.65 -10.60 -0.55
N LEU A 72 5.70 -9.76 -0.55
CA LEU A 72 5.88 -8.68 0.43
C LEU A 72 4.76 -7.64 0.36
N TYR A 73 4.41 -7.19 -0.84
CA TYR A 73 3.32 -6.23 -1.05
C TYR A 73 1.95 -6.81 -0.67
N ARG A 74 1.74 -8.10 -0.85
CA ARG A 74 0.51 -8.76 -0.40
C ARG A 74 0.38 -8.71 1.12
N ILE A 75 1.44 -9.01 1.86
CA ILE A 75 1.45 -8.89 3.32
C ILE A 75 1.19 -7.43 3.73
N ALA A 76 1.93 -6.50 3.17
CA ALA A 76 1.81 -5.08 3.49
C ALA A 76 0.40 -4.54 3.18
N THR A 77 -0.15 -4.86 2.02
CA THR A 77 -1.50 -4.43 1.63
C THR A 77 -2.57 -5.00 2.56
N ASN A 78 -2.50 -6.30 2.88
CA ASN A 78 -3.46 -6.93 3.78
C ASN A 78 -3.42 -6.31 5.18
N GLU A 79 -2.24 -6.05 5.73
CA GLU A 79 -2.10 -5.40 7.03
C GLU A 79 -2.61 -3.96 7.03
N THR A 80 -2.33 -3.24 5.95
CA THR A 80 -2.83 -1.88 5.77
C THR A 80 -4.36 -1.84 5.70
N LEU A 81 -4.98 -2.74 4.97
CA LEU A 81 -6.44 -2.84 4.90
C LEU A 81 -7.07 -3.25 6.23
N ASN A 82 -6.44 -4.18 6.95
CA ASN A 82 -6.90 -4.57 8.29
C ASN A 82 -6.82 -3.38 9.26
N TYR A 83 -5.76 -2.60 9.21
CA TYR A 83 -5.63 -1.37 9.98
C TYR A 83 -6.76 -0.39 9.64
N LEU A 84 -7.02 -0.12 8.37
CA LEU A 84 -8.08 0.82 7.94
C LEU A 84 -9.47 0.36 8.37
N ARG A 85 -9.76 -0.94 8.29
CA ARG A 85 -11.03 -1.51 8.75
C ARG A 85 -11.22 -1.31 10.26
N LYS A 86 -10.18 -1.51 11.05
CA LYS A 86 -10.20 -1.22 12.50
C LYS A 86 -10.43 0.26 12.78
N GLN A 87 -9.77 1.15 12.04
CA GLN A 87 -9.96 2.60 12.16
C GLN A 87 -11.40 3.03 11.79
N LYS A 88 -11.97 2.42 10.75
CA LYS A 88 -13.35 2.67 10.33
C LYS A 88 -14.36 2.30 11.43
N VAL A 89 -14.17 1.15 12.06
CA VAL A 89 -15.01 0.72 13.20
C VAL A 89 -14.86 1.69 14.37
N ARG A 90 -13.66 2.09 14.75
CA ARG A 90 -13.40 3.05 15.82
C ARG A 90 -14.03 4.41 15.54
N ALA A 91 -13.92 4.92 14.31
CA ALA A 91 -14.53 6.17 13.89
C ALA A 91 -16.07 6.10 13.95
N SER A 92 -16.65 4.99 13.52
CA SER A 92 -18.10 4.73 13.59
C SER A 92 -18.61 4.75 15.04
N LEU A 93 -17.90 4.13 15.96
CA LEU A 93 -18.25 4.14 17.40
C LEU A 93 -18.19 5.54 18.02
N ARG A 94 -17.45 6.47 17.44
CA ARG A 94 -17.34 7.88 17.86
C ARG A 94 -18.23 8.80 17.03
N PHE A 95 -19.13 8.26 16.21
CA PHE A 95 -19.96 9.02 15.27
C PHE A 95 -19.14 9.95 14.34
N GLN A 96 -17.95 9.51 13.94
CA GLN A 96 -17.04 10.24 13.06
C GLN A 96 -16.95 9.56 11.69
N SER A 97 -16.74 10.37 10.64
CA SER A 97 -16.38 9.86 9.31
C SER A 97 -14.90 9.60 9.24
N LEU A 98 -14.49 8.38 8.82
CA LEU A 98 -13.08 8.08 8.56
C LEU A 98 -12.53 8.94 7.41
N ASP A 99 -13.33 9.18 6.37
CA ASP A 99 -12.92 9.99 5.22
C ASP A 99 -12.59 11.43 5.63
N ALA A 100 -13.43 12.05 6.45
CA ALA A 100 -13.16 13.39 6.98
C ALA A 100 -11.92 13.44 7.89
N ALA A 101 -11.69 12.40 8.69
CA ALA A 101 -10.49 12.28 9.52
C ALA A 101 -9.23 12.12 8.65
N MET A 102 -9.29 11.35 7.57
CA MET A 102 -8.18 11.19 6.63
C MET A 102 -7.86 12.46 5.87
N GLU A 103 -8.87 13.22 5.42
CA GLU A 103 -8.67 14.50 4.76
C GLU A 103 -7.97 15.51 5.68
N ARG A 104 -8.34 15.57 6.95
CA ARG A 104 -7.64 16.40 7.94
C ARG A 104 -6.19 15.98 8.13
N ARG A 105 -5.91 14.67 8.19
CA ARG A 105 -4.53 14.16 8.27
C ARG A 105 -3.69 14.58 7.10
N ILE A 106 -4.25 14.59 5.89
CA ILE A 106 -3.55 15.03 4.67
C ILE A 106 -3.28 16.54 4.74
N ASP A 107 -4.25 17.34 5.18
CA ASP A 107 -4.11 18.79 5.29
C ASP A 107 -3.10 19.21 6.37
N GLU A 108 -3.07 18.51 7.47
CA GLU A 108 -2.24 18.82 8.65
C GLU A 108 -0.87 18.11 8.61
N ASP A 109 -0.59 17.33 7.55
CA ASP A 109 0.63 16.53 7.45
C ASP A 109 1.88 17.40 7.33
N PRO A 110 2.74 17.49 8.36
CA PRO A 110 3.96 18.28 8.33
C PRO A 110 5.04 17.72 7.38
N TYR A 111 4.89 16.45 6.98
CA TYR A 111 5.81 15.76 6.06
C TYR A 111 5.35 15.80 4.61
N PHE A 112 4.21 16.43 4.33
CA PHE A 112 3.75 16.62 2.96
C PHE A 112 4.56 17.73 2.29
N ASN A 113 5.30 17.40 1.25
CA ASN A 113 6.15 18.33 0.51
C ASN A 113 5.71 18.51 -0.96
N GLY A 114 4.50 18.09 -1.30
CA GLY A 114 3.94 18.20 -2.63
C GLY A 114 3.26 19.53 -2.92
N THR A 115 2.86 19.71 -4.17
CA THR A 115 2.06 20.86 -4.61
C THR A 115 0.62 20.74 -4.11
N GLU A 116 -0.16 21.84 -4.20
CA GLU A 116 -1.59 21.81 -3.89
C GLU A 116 -2.37 20.83 -4.79
N ALA A 117 -2.01 20.74 -6.07
CA ALA A 117 -2.58 19.75 -6.99
C ALA A 117 -2.33 18.30 -6.52
N GLN A 118 -1.12 18.01 -6.03
CA GLN A 118 -0.78 16.70 -5.46
C GLN A 118 -1.55 16.43 -4.17
N ARG A 119 -1.76 17.45 -3.33
CA ARG A 119 -2.58 17.35 -2.12
C ARG A 119 -4.04 16.98 -2.46
N LEU A 120 -4.62 17.68 -3.42
CA LEU A 120 -5.97 17.42 -3.91
C LEU A 120 -6.10 16.01 -4.51
N LEU A 121 -5.11 15.57 -5.28
CA LEU A 121 -5.06 14.20 -5.82
C LEU A 121 -5.01 13.15 -4.70
N THR A 122 -4.20 13.38 -3.69
CA THR A 122 -4.10 12.48 -2.52
C THR A 122 -5.45 12.34 -1.82
N LYS A 123 -6.16 13.45 -1.61
CA LYS A 123 -7.51 13.44 -1.02
C LYS A 123 -8.52 12.70 -1.91
N ALA A 124 -8.50 12.95 -3.20
CA ALA A 124 -9.40 12.31 -4.15
C ALA A 124 -9.18 10.78 -4.19
N ILE A 125 -7.92 10.33 -4.19
CA ILE A 125 -7.57 8.90 -4.11
C ILE A 125 -8.05 8.31 -2.77
N ALA A 126 -7.91 9.02 -1.67
CA ALA A 126 -8.36 8.55 -0.35
C ALA A 126 -9.88 8.31 -0.28
N ARG A 127 -10.67 8.98 -1.11
CA ARG A 127 -12.13 8.80 -1.20
C ARG A 127 -12.56 7.64 -2.11
N LEU A 128 -11.66 7.07 -2.89
CA LEU A 128 -11.99 5.93 -3.76
C LEU A 128 -12.42 4.72 -2.93
N PRO A 129 -13.37 3.91 -3.41
CA PRO A 129 -13.66 2.60 -2.82
C PRO A 129 -12.39 1.74 -2.73
N GLU A 130 -12.31 0.88 -1.72
CA GLU A 130 -11.12 0.09 -1.39
C GLU A 130 -10.47 -0.59 -2.60
N LYS A 131 -11.26 -1.31 -3.41
CA LYS A 131 -10.74 -2.03 -4.58
C LYS A 131 -10.17 -1.09 -5.65
N GLN A 132 -10.81 0.04 -5.88
CA GLN A 132 -10.34 1.06 -6.84
C GLN A 132 -9.07 1.74 -6.33
N ARG A 133 -9.03 2.06 -5.04
CA ARG A 133 -7.89 2.69 -4.40
C ARG A 133 -6.64 1.81 -4.45
N ILE A 134 -6.79 0.49 -4.19
CA ILE A 134 -5.68 -0.46 -4.24
C ILE A 134 -5.10 -0.54 -5.65
N VAL A 135 -5.92 -0.84 -6.65
CA VAL A 135 -5.44 -1.00 -8.03
C VAL A 135 -4.86 0.30 -8.56
N PHE A 136 -5.48 1.44 -8.27
CA PHE A 136 -4.97 2.73 -8.68
C PHE A 136 -3.60 3.02 -8.06
N SER A 137 -3.45 2.80 -6.75
CA SER A 137 -2.18 3.06 -6.05
C SER A 137 -1.05 2.16 -6.54
N LEU A 138 -1.30 0.87 -6.72
CA LEU A 138 -0.30 -0.07 -7.22
C LEU A 138 0.07 0.18 -8.68
N ARG A 139 -0.89 0.56 -9.50
CA ARG A 139 -0.66 0.82 -10.93
C ARG A 139 -0.01 2.19 -11.17
N TYR A 140 -0.50 3.23 -10.54
CA TYR A 140 -0.07 4.61 -10.77
C TYR A 140 1.26 4.94 -10.07
N TYR A 141 1.38 4.63 -8.78
CA TYR A 141 2.57 5.00 -8.01
C TYR A 141 3.69 3.96 -8.07
N GLU A 142 3.34 2.69 -8.04
CA GLU A 142 4.32 1.59 -8.07
C GLU A 142 4.60 1.10 -9.49
N GLU A 143 3.87 1.60 -10.48
CA GLU A 143 4.00 1.23 -11.90
C GLU A 143 3.93 -0.29 -12.17
N MET A 144 3.21 -1.01 -11.30
CA MET A 144 3.10 -2.47 -11.39
C MET A 144 2.28 -2.90 -12.60
N LYS A 145 2.66 -4.04 -13.17
CA LYS A 145 1.87 -4.72 -14.18
C LYS A 145 0.59 -5.29 -13.55
N TYR A 146 -0.48 -5.41 -14.33
CA TYR A 146 -1.74 -5.97 -13.82
C TYR A 146 -1.59 -7.40 -13.32
N GLU A 147 -0.71 -8.21 -13.92
CA GLU A 147 -0.38 -9.57 -13.49
C GLU A 147 0.20 -9.60 -12.07
N ASP A 148 1.07 -8.66 -11.75
CA ASP A 148 1.65 -8.52 -10.42
C ASP A 148 0.61 -8.05 -9.40
N ILE A 149 -0.24 -7.10 -9.78
CA ILE A 149 -1.36 -6.65 -8.94
C ILE A 149 -2.34 -7.79 -8.70
N ALA A 150 -2.61 -8.61 -9.70
CA ALA A 150 -3.45 -9.81 -9.56
C ALA A 150 -2.86 -10.80 -8.55
N ALA A 151 -1.55 -11.02 -8.56
CA ALA A 151 -0.85 -11.86 -7.58
C ALA A 151 -0.94 -11.29 -6.15
N ILE A 152 -0.92 -9.97 -6.00
CA ILE A 152 -1.04 -9.29 -4.70
C ILE A 152 -2.47 -9.36 -4.16
N THR A 153 -3.47 -9.09 -5.00
CA THR A 153 -4.87 -8.89 -4.59
C THR A 153 -5.74 -10.14 -4.71
N GLY A 154 -5.32 -11.13 -5.48
CA GLY A 154 -6.17 -12.28 -5.83
C GLY A 154 -7.32 -11.95 -6.80
N THR A 155 -7.28 -10.78 -7.43
CA THR A 155 -8.30 -10.30 -8.38
C THR A 155 -7.85 -10.54 -9.81
N SER A 156 -8.74 -10.89 -10.72
CA SER A 156 -8.41 -11.12 -12.13
C SER A 156 -7.91 -9.85 -12.82
N VAL A 157 -7.03 -10.00 -13.81
CA VAL A 157 -6.50 -8.89 -14.61
C VAL A 157 -7.63 -8.07 -15.26
N GLY A 158 -8.66 -8.73 -15.79
CA GLY A 158 -9.80 -8.05 -16.39
C GLY A 158 -10.57 -7.19 -15.39
N ALA A 159 -10.82 -7.69 -14.19
CA ALA A 159 -11.47 -6.93 -13.12
C ALA A 159 -10.59 -5.76 -12.63
N LEU A 160 -9.28 -5.94 -12.56
CA LEU A 160 -8.34 -4.88 -12.19
C LEU A 160 -8.32 -3.75 -13.23
N LYS A 161 -8.29 -4.08 -14.52
CA LYS A 161 -8.37 -3.09 -15.61
C LYS A 161 -9.66 -2.28 -15.54
N ALA A 162 -10.80 -2.94 -15.32
CA ALA A 162 -12.08 -2.28 -15.16
C ALA A 162 -12.10 -1.35 -13.94
N SER A 163 -11.62 -1.82 -12.78
CA SER A 163 -11.54 -1.00 -11.55
C SER A 163 -10.60 0.19 -11.70
N TYR A 164 -9.45 0.01 -12.36
CA TYR A 164 -8.53 1.11 -12.64
C TYR A 164 -9.16 2.16 -13.55
N HIS A 165 -9.83 1.74 -14.62
CA HIS A 165 -10.51 2.65 -15.53
C HIS A 165 -11.59 3.47 -14.81
N ILE A 166 -12.42 2.84 -13.99
CA ILE A 166 -13.45 3.53 -13.20
C ILE A 166 -12.79 4.54 -12.24
N ALA A 167 -11.73 4.15 -11.54
CA ALA A 167 -11.00 5.04 -10.65
C ALA A 167 -10.41 6.25 -11.41
N TYR A 168 -9.78 5.99 -12.54
CA TYR A 168 -9.19 7.03 -13.39
C TYR A 168 -10.24 8.04 -13.88
N GLU A 169 -11.39 7.57 -14.36
CA GLU A 169 -12.47 8.46 -14.83
C GLU A 169 -13.08 9.29 -13.69
N LYS A 170 -13.23 8.72 -12.50
CA LYS A 170 -13.67 9.46 -11.31
C LYS A 170 -12.70 10.59 -10.94
N LEU A 171 -11.41 10.28 -10.89
CA LEU A 171 -10.38 11.26 -10.58
C LEU A 171 -10.30 12.35 -11.64
N LYS A 172 -10.36 11.98 -12.92
CA LYS A 172 -10.36 12.90 -14.05
C LYS A 172 -11.55 13.86 -13.99
N ALA A 173 -12.75 13.38 -13.73
CA ALA A 173 -13.93 14.22 -13.58
C ALA A 173 -13.79 15.21 -12.43
N GLU A 174 -13.30 14.78 -11.28
CA GLU A 174 -13.07 15.63 -10.10
C GLU A 174 -12.06 16.76 -10.38
N PHE A 175 -11.03 16.48 -11.20
CA PHE A 175 -10.03 17.49 -11.57
C PHE A 175 -10.47 18.41 -12.72
N GLN A 176 -11.36 17.99 -13.59
CA GLN A 176 -11.92 18.85 -14.64
C GLN A 176 -12.76 19.98 -14.08
N ASP A 177 -13.39 19.78 -12.93
CA ASP A 177 -14.19 20.81 -12.25
C ASP A 177 -13.32 21.87 -11.53
N LEU A 178 -12.00 21.63 -11.43
CA LEU A 178 -11.04 22.52 -10.77
C LEU A 178 -10.24 23.42 -11.74
N VAL A 179 -10.43 23.24 -13.05
CA VAL A 179 -9.81 24.01 -14.12
C VAL A 179 -10.88 24.86 -14.82
#